data_cfe59ffbd0c516a42b14d81546856538
#
_entry.id   cfe59ffbd0c516a42b14d81546856538
#
_cell.length_a   1.000
_cell.length_b   1.000
_cell.length_c   1.000
_cell.angle_alpha   90.00
_cell.angle_beta   90.00
_cell.angle_gamma   90.00
#
_symmetry.space_group_name_H-M   'P 1'
#
loop_
_entity.id
_entity.type
_entity.pdbx_description
1 polymer ?
#
loop_
_entity_poly.entity_id
_entity_poly.type
_entity_poly.pdbx_seq_one_letter_code
_entity_poly.pdbx_strand_id
1 'polypeptide(L)'
;RKVAYIDGKPYEIGSKHTSILKFVKSYLGEKKVPTLCDDPNLAPYGACRVCSVEVALEKDGPTKVVASCHTPVGENQHIFTNNKNLTDLRKNIVELVLTDHPMECNTCEVNNNCELQDVANDLGVNNHRYNNPKQHKGIKKDTSHDYMRMNLDNCINCGRCVRACDEIQGSFVLTMSGRGFESRITTDNDMLFGDSSCVS
;
A
#
# COMPACT_ATOMS: atom_id res chain seq x y z
N ARG A 1 -13.14 -12.79 27.26
CA ARG A 1 -13.12 -12.28 25.89
C ARG A 1 -12.08 -11.17 25.81
N LYS A 2 -11.16 -11.26 24.83
CA LYS A 2 -10.13 -10.23 24.63
C LYS A 2 -10.76 -9.06 23.90
N VAL A 3 -10.52 -7.85 24.37
CA VAL A 3 -11.08 -6.62 23.83
C VAL A 3 -9.96 -5.65 23.50
N ALA A 4 -10.09 -4.92 22.39
CA ALA A 4 -9.30 -3.72 22.08
C ALA A 4 -10.23 -2.56 21.72
N TYR A 5 -9.70 -1.36 21.71
CA TYR A 5 -10.46 -0.14 21.50
C TYR A 5 -10.11 0.51 20.17
N ILE A 6 -11.11 0.80 19.35
CA ILE A 6 -10.94 1.57 18.13
C ILE A 6 -11.60 2.94 18.33
N ASP A 7 -10.84 4.00 18.26
CA ASP A 7 -11.29 5.39 18.47
C ASP A 7 -12.16 5.53 19.73
N GLY A 8 -11.71 4.88 20.83
CA GLY A 8 -12.36 4.91 22.14
C GLY A 8 -13.52 3.94 22.36
N LYS A 9 -13.94 3.18 21.34
CA LYS A 9 -15.02 2.18 21.44
C LYS A 9 -14.45 0.76 21.55
N PRO A 10 -14.95 -0.08 22.50
CA PRO A 10 -14.49 -1.45 22.67
C PRO A 10 -15.03 -2.39 21.60
N TYR A 11 -14.17 -3.30 21.13
CA TYR A 11 -14.53 -4.36 20.19
C TYR A 11 -13.85 -5.67 20.58
N GLU A 12 -14.49 -6.80 20.33
CA GLU A 12 -13.98 -8.11 20.67
C GLU A 12 -12.92 -8.59 19.65
N ILE A 13 -11.80 -9.09 20.14
CA ILE A 13 -10.74 -9.65 19.28
C ILE A 13 -11.07 -11.11 19.01
N GLY A 14 -11.40 -11.45 17.76
CA GLY A 14 -11.59 -12.81 17.30
C GLY A 14 -10.33 -13.40 16.67
N SER A 15 -10.32 -14.70 16.44
CA SER A 15 -9.17 -15.44 15.87
C SER A 15 -8.73 -14.98 14.47
N LYS A 16 -9.64 -14.41 13.69
CA LYS A 16 -9.36 -13.84 12.35
C LYS A 16 -8.64 -12.49 12.39
N HIS A 17 -8.59 -11.83 13.53
CA HIS A 17 -7.99 -10.53 13.71
C HIS A 17 -6.48 -10.65 13.96
N THR A 18 -5.74 -11.03 12.92
CA THR A 18 -4.28 -11.25 13.02
C THR A 18 -3.47 -9.96 12.99
N SER A 19 -4.08 -8.85 12.52
CA SER A 19 -3.47 -7.52 12.52
C SER A 19 -4.48 -6.45 12.91
N ILE A 20 -3.98 -5.29 13.30
CA ILE A 20 -4.81 -4.10 13.59
C ILE A 20 -5.67 -3.73 12.37
N LEU A 21 -5.11 -3.79 11.16
CA LEU A 21 -5.85 -3.47 9.94
C LEU A 21 -7.06 -4.40 9.75
N LYS A 22 -6.86 -5.73 9.85
CA LYS A 22 -7.96 -6.70 9.74
C LYS A 22 -9.00 -6.49 10.83
N PHE A 23 -8.58 -6.17 12.04
CA PHE A 23 -9.46 -5.85 13.16
C PHE A 23 -10.31 -4.60 12.88
N VAL A 24 -9.69 -3.50 12.45
CA VAL A 24 -10.40 -2.25 12.15
C VAL A 24 -11.36 -2.44 10.97
N LYS A 25 -10.90 -3.06 9.87
CA LYS A 25 -11.72 -3.31 8.68
C LYS A 25 -12.96 -4.15 8.99
N SER A 26 -12.84 -5.15 9.85
CA SER A 26 -13.96 -6.05 10.19
C SER A 26 -15.13 -5.35 10.92
N TYR A 27 -14.85 -4.26 11.62
CA TYR A 27 -15.86 -3.52 12.38
C TYR A 27 -16.26 -2.18 11.76
N LEU A 28 -15.33 -1.50 11.10
CA LEU A 28 -15.54 -0.14 10.60
C LEU A 28 -15.47 -0.03 9.07
N GLY A 29 -15.27 -1.15 8.37
CA GLY A 29 -15.24 -1.22 6.91
C GLY A 29 -13.87 -0.96 6.27
N GLU A 30 -13.77 -1.31 5.00
CA GLU A 30 -12.52 -1.35 4.22
C GLU A 30 -11.83 0.01 4.09
N LYS A 31 -12.60 1.09 3.99
CA LYS A 31 -12.10 2.45 3.74
C LYS A 31 -11.66 3.20 5.02
N LYS A 32 -11.89 2.64 6.22
CA LYS A 32 -11.60 3.34 7.47
C LYS A 32 -10.09 3.64 7.64
N VAL A 33 -9.24 2.71 7.22
CA VAL A 33 -7.79 2.89 7.18
C VAL A 33 -7.32 2.62 5.76
N PRO A 34 -6.76 3.63 5.06
CA PRO A 34 -6.32 3.47 3.68
C PRO A 34 -5.08 2.58 3.58
N THR A 35 -4.93 1.89 2.45
CA THR A 35 -3.78 1.03 2.15
C THR A 35 -3.36 1.17 0.69
N LEU A 36 -2.10 0.89 0.36
CA LEU A 36 -1.59 0.81 -1.01
C LEU A 36 -0.81 -0.48 -1.27
N CYS A 37 -0.05 -0.98 -0.30
CA CYS A 37 0.75 -2.19 -0.46
C CYS A 37 0.09 -3.44 0.14
N ASP A 38 -1.00 -3.29 0.89
CA ASP A 38 -1.73 -4.40 1.48
C ASP A 38 -2.59 -5.12 0.44
N ASP A 39 -2.69 -6.44 0.56
CA ASP A 39 -3.57 -7.28 -0.24
C ASP A 39 -4.07 -8.43 0.64
N PRO A 40 -5.37 -8.80 0.57
CA PRO A 40 -5.93 -9.84 1.43
C PRO A 40 -5.34 -11.23 1.19
N ASN A 41 -4.79 -11.49 0.00
CA ASN A 41 -4.24 -12.77 -0.41
C ASN A 41 -2.73 -12.90 -0.16
N LEU A 42 -2.07 -11.82 0.28
CA LEU A 42 -0.63 -11.77 0.50
C LEU A 42 -0.30 -11.61 1.99
N ALA A 43 0.88 -12.04 2.36
CA ALA A 43 1.40 -11.78 3.70
C ALA A 43 1.53 -10.27 3.98
N PRO A 44 1.37 -9.81 5.23
CA PRO A 44 1.56 -8.41 5.57
C PRO A 44 2.94 -7.88 5.19
N TYR A 45 3.02 -6.72 4.54
CA TYR A 45 4.29 -6.16 4.04
C TYR A 45 4.79 -4.95 4.83
N GLY A 46 3.89 -4.01 5.16
CA GLY A 46 4.22 -2.83 5.96
C GLY A 46 5.11 -1.79 5.27
N ALA A 47 5.28 -1.84 3.94
CA ALA A 47 6.23 -1.00 3.22
C ALA A 47 5.74 0.43 2.97
N CYS A 48 4.54 0.62 2.43
CA CYS A 48 4.06 1.95 2.02
C CYS A 48 3.73 2.88 3.19
N ARG A 49 3.39 2.36 4.36
CA ARG A 49 3.04 3.10 5.59
C ARG A 49 1.76 3.95 5.51
N VAL A 50 1.01 3.89 4.42
CA VAL A 50 -0.27 4.60 4.28
C VAL A 50 -1.30 4.13 5.31
N CYS A 51 -1.21 2.85 5.71
CA CYS A 51 -2.05 2.25 6.74
C CYS A 51 -1.66 2.62 8.19
N SER A 52 -0.79 3.61 8.41
CA SER A 52 -0.34 4.01 9.74
C SER A 52 -1.51 4.40 10.65
N VAL A 53 -1.48 3.91 11.88
CA VAL A 53 -2.39 4.24 12.98
C VAL A 53 -1.56 4.55 14.22
N GLU A 54 -2.14 5.24 15.19
CA GLU A 54 -1.53 5.38 16.51
C GLU A 54 -2.06 4.32 17.44
N VAL A 55 -1.20 3.78 18.30
CA VAL A 55 -1.55 2.80 19.32
C VAL A 55 -1.02 3.22 20.68
N ALA A 56 -1.82 2.98 21.73
CA ALA A 56 -1.42 3.11 23.11
C ALA A 56 -1.81 1.84 23.89
N LEU A 57 -1.09 1.52 24.94
CA LEU A 57 -1.41 0.40 25.85
C LEU A 57 -2.44 0.77 26.90
N GLU A 58 -2.56 2.07 27.20
CA GLU A 58 -3.49 2.65 28.16
C GLU A 58 -4.26 3.79 27.51
N LYS A 59 -5.47 4.08 28.01
CA LYS A 59 -6.41 5.04 27.40
C LYS A 59 -5.79 6.42 27.14
N ASP A 60 -5.01 6.93 28.07
CA ASP A 60 -4.38 8.26 28.00
C ASP A 60 -2.84 8.16 28.00
N GLY A 61 -2.31 6.98 27.67
CA GLY A 61 -0.89 6.70 27.62
C GLY A 61 -0.22 7.25 26.36
N PRO A 62 1.12 7.18 26.32
CA PRO A 62 1.89 7.61 25.16
C PRO A 62 1.53 6.76 23.92
N THR A 63 1.34 7.42 22.78
CA THR A 63 1.04 6.77 21.52
C THR A 63 2.30 6.48 20.71
N LYS A 64 2.22 5.42 19.89
CA LYS A 64 3.22 5.08 18.85
C LYS A 64 2.53 4.93 17.51
N VAL A 65 3.14 5.45 16.46
CA VAL A 65 2.69 5.24 15.08
C VAL A 65 3.19 3.88 14.60
N VAL A 66 2.28 3.04 14.12
CA VAL A 66 2.58 1.70 13.62
C VAL A 66 1.90 1.44 12.28
N ALA A 67 2.46 0.52 11.50
CA ALA A 67 1.80 0.02 10.28
C ALA A 67 0.72 -1.00 10.68
N SER A 68 -0.55 -0.63 10.54
CA SER A 68 -1.68 -1.45 10.99
C SER A 68 -1.78 -2.80 10.26
N CYS A 69 -1.35 -2.88 9.00
CA CYS A 69 -1.36 -4.12 8.22
C CYS A 69 -0.45 -5.20 8.81
N HIS A 70 0.68 -4.79 9.40
CA HIS A 70 1.72 -5.70 9.91
C HIS A 70 1.68 -5.87 11.44
N THR A 71 1.13 -4.91 12.18
CA THR A 71 1.12 -4.94 13.64
C THR A 71 -0.04 -5.79 14.15
N PRO A 72 0.22 -6.80 15.01
CA PRO A 72 -0.83 -7.58 15.66
C PRO A 72 -1.71 -6.71 16.54
N VAL A 73 -3.01 -7.06 16.64
CA VAL A 73 -3.90 -6.45 17.63
C VAL A 73 -3.70 -7.13 18.97
N GLY A 74 -3.55 -6.33 20.02
CA GLY A 74 -3.37 -6.76 21.42
C GLY A 74 -4.57 -6.47 22.30
N GLU A 75 -4.71 -7.24 23.38
CA GLU A 75 -5.72 -7.02 24.40
C GLU A 75 -5.48 -5.67 25.11
N ASN A 76 -6.58 -4.95 25.38
CA ASN A 76 -6.59 -3.59 25.98
C ASN A 76 -5.85 -2.51 25.16
N GLN A 77 -5.48 -2.81 23.94
CA GLN A 77 -4.82 -1.85 23.05
C GLN A 77 -5.82 -0.78 22.59
N HIS A 78 -5.42 0.48 22.70
CA HIS A 78 -6.13 1.63 22.17
C HIS A 78 -5.58 2.00 20.80
N ILE A 79 -6.44 1.94 19.79
CA ILE A 79 -6.10 2.17 18.37
C ILE A 79 -6.80 3.45 17.93
N PHE A 80 -6.04 4.43 17.48
CA PHE A 80 -6.54 5.68 16.90
C PHE A 80 -6.35 5.62 15.40
N THR A 81 -7.47 5.61 14.67
CA THR A 81 -7.44 5.45 13.21
C THR A 81 -7.27 6.75 12.47
N ASN A 82 -7.62 7.88 13.09
CA ASN A 82 -7.51 9.18 12.47
C ASN A 82 -7.29 10.29 13.54
N ASN A 83 -6.34 11.16 13.24
CA ASN A 83 -6.11 12.44 13.90
C ASN A 83 -5.28 13.33 12.98
N LYS A 84 -4.96 14.55 13.41
CA LYS A 84 -4.18 15.49 12.60
C LYS A 84 -2.82 14.92 12.18
N ASN A 85 -2.09 14.30 13.11
CA ASN A 85 -0.76 13.74 12.85
C ASN A 85 -0.82 12.62 11.80
N LEU A 86 -1.78 11.71 11.93
CA LEU A 86 -1.98 10.61 10.96
C LEU A 86 -2.41 11.12 9.60
N THR A 87 -3.27 12.13 9.55
CA THR A 87 -3.70 12.75 8.30
C THR A 87 -2.51 13.43 7.61
N ASP A 88 -1.72 14.20 8.31
CA ASP A 88 -0.54 14.87 7.77
C ASP A 88 0.51 13.84 7.32
N LEU A 89 0.74 12.78 8.08
CA LEU A 89 1.63 11.68 7.71
C LEU A 89 1.19 10.99 6.41
N ARG A 90 -0.07 10.62 6.32
CA ARG A 90 -0.63 9.95 5.13
C ARG A 90 -0.57 10.86 3.90
N LYS A 91 -0.88 12.16 4.04
CA LYS A 91 -0.74 13.15 2.98
C LYS A 91 0.69 13.21 2.46
N ASN A 92 1.67 13.32 3.34
CA ASN A 92 3.08 13.36 2.97
C ASN A 92 3.52 12.09 2.23
N ILE A 93 3.09 10.92 2.68
CA ILE A 93 3.39 9.65 1.99
C ILE A 93 2.77 9.61 0.60
N VAL A 94 1.50 9.99 0.47
CA VAL A 94 0.81 9.99 -0.82
C VAL A 94 1.42 11.02 -1.77
N GLU A 95 1.79 12.21 -1.29
CA GLU A 95 2.52 13.20 -2.09
C GLU A 95 3.86 12.64 -2.61
N LEU A 96 4.60 11.88 -1.78
CA LEU A 96 5.85 11.22 -2.22
C LEU A 96 5.58 10.18 -3.32
N VAL A 97 4.52 9.39 -3.20
CA VAL A 97 4.12 8.44 -4.24
C VAL A 97 3.74 9.17 -5.53
N LEU A 98 2.94 10.24 -5.44
CA LEU A 98 2.52 11.03 -6.59
C LEU A 98 3.69 11.78 -7.27
N THR A 99 4.77 12.06 -6.55
CA THR A 99 5.97 12.68 -7.11
C THR A 99 6.63 11.81 -8.19
N ASP A 100 6.51 10.50 -8.08
CA ASP A 100 7.06 9.51 -9.04
C ASP A 100 5.96 8.85 -9.90
N HIS A 101 4.77 9.42 -9.92
CA HIS A 101 3.62 8.89 -10.64
C HIS A 101 3.03 9.93 -11.60
N PRO A 102 2.72 9.57 -12.86
CA PRO A 102 2.06 10.48 -13.79
C PRO A 102 0.71 10.94 -13.25
N MET A 103 0.49 12.26 -13.19
CA MET A 103 -0.78 12.82 -12.71
C MET A 103 -1.79 13.06 -13.85
N GLU A 104 -1.86 12.11 -14.78
CA GLU A 104 -2.70 12.14 -15.98
C GLU A 104 -3.95 11.25 -15.81
N CYS A 105 -4.62 11.35 -14.66
CA CYS A 105 -5.74 10.47 -14.31
C CYS A 105 -6.85 10.46 -15.37
N ASN A 106 -7.14 11.59 -15.99
CA ASN A 106 -8.22 11.70 -16.99
C ASN A 106 -8.00 10.84 -18.25
N THR A 107 -6.76 10.53 -18.57
CA THR A 107 -6.37 9.70 -19.73
C THR A 107 -5.89 8.32 -19.33
N CYS A 108 -5.85 8.03 -18.04
CA CYS A 108 -5.37 6.77 -17.50
C CYS A 108 -6.39 5.64 -17.74
N GLU A 109 -5.90 4.45 -18.14
CA GLU A 109 -6.74 3.26 -18.38
C GLU A 109 -7.55 2.80 -17.15
N VAL A 110 -7.08 3.15 -15.93
CA VAL A 110 -7.73 2.78 -14.66
C VAL A 110 -8.40 3.97 -13.95
N ASN A 111 -8.69 5.05 -14.67
CA ASN A 111 -9.38 6.20 -14.11
C ASN A 111 -10.70 5.77 -13.43
N ASN A 112 -10.97 6.28 -12.23
CA ASN A 112 -12.10 5.91 -11.37
C ASN A 112 -12.12 4.43 -10.90
N ASN A 113 -11.06 3.68 -11.15
CA ASN A 113 -10.87 2.33 -10.62
C ASN A 113 -9.41 2.17 -10.16
N CYS A 114 -8.93 3.12 -9.33
CA CYS A 114 -7.54 3.20 -8.89
C CYS A 114 -7.47 3.51 -7.40
N GLU A 115 -6.87 2.61 -6.63
CA GLU A 115 -6.70 2.78 -5.18
C GLU A 115 -5.87 4.02 -4.81
N LEU A 116 -4.83 4.34 -5.60
CA LEU A 116 -4.04 5.56 -5.37
C LEU A 116 -4.89 6.81 -5.55
N GLN A 117 -5.71 6.86 -6.60
CA GLN A 117 -6.62 7.96 -6.87
C GLN A 117 -7.64 8.13 -5.74
N ASP A 118 -8.24 7.02 -5.27
CA ASP A 118 -9.19 7.05 -4.17
C ASP A 118 -8.54 7.57 -2.88
N VAL A 119 -7.37 7.05 -2.52
CA VAL A 119 -6.65 7.48 -1.32
C VAL A 119 -6.23 8.95 -1.42
N ALA A 120 -5.76 9.40 -2.57
CA ALA A 120 -5.39 10.80 -2.79
C ALA A 120 -6.61 11.73 -2.65
N ASN A 121 -7.74 11.37 -3.24
CA ASN A 121 -8.99 12.13 -3.14
C ASN A 121 -9.51 12.18 -1.70
N ASP A 122 -9.54 11.06 -0.99
CA ASP A 122 -10.00 10.97 0.40
C ASP A 122 -9.13 11.81 1.36
N LEU A 123 -7.84 11.95 1.06
CA LEU A 123 -6.91 12.78 1.81
C LEU A 123 -6.85 14.24 1.33
N GLY A 124 -7.51 14.57 0.22
CA GLY A 124 -7.47 15.91 -0.40
C GLY A 124 -6.08 16.24 -0.96
N VAL A 125 -5.37 15.27 -1.51
CA VAL A 125 -4.05 15.46 -2.14
C VAL A 125 -4.22 15.56 -3.64
N ASN A 126 -4.19 16.79 -4.17
CA ASN A 126 -4.37 17.08 -5.59
C ASN A 126 -3.07 17.45 -6.31
N ASN A 127 -1.98 17.58 -5.57
CA ASN A 127 -0.67 17.96 -6.10
C ASN A 127 0.41 17.49 -5.12
N HIS A 128 1.67 17.53 -5.53
CA HIS A 128 2.82 17.19 -4.69
C HIS A 128 3.81 18.36 -4.59
N ARG A 129 4.45 18.50 -3.43
CA ARG A 129 5.43 19.56 -3.13
C ARG A 129 6.85 19.19 -3.55
N TYR A 130 7.11 17.92 -3.74
CA TYR A 130 8.44 17.42 -4.03
C TYR A 130 8.74 17.54 -5.51
N ASN A 131 9.97 17.92 -5.85
CA ASN A 131 10.40 18.04 -7.23
C ASN A 131 11.07 16.75 -7.68
N ASN A 132 10.50 16.09 -8.70
CA ASN A 132 11.13 14.98 -9.40
C ASN A 132 11.26 15.36 -10.88
N PRO A 133 12.48 15.62 -11.37
CA PRO A 133 12.71 15.96 -12.78
C PRO A 133 12.35 14.81 -13.74
N LYS A 134 12.21 13.59 -13.21
CA LYS A 134 11.85 12.38 -13.98
C LYS A 134 10.50 11.83 -13.53
N GLN A 135 9.48 12.68 -13.49
CA GLN A 135 8.11 12.31 -13.07
C GLN A 135 7.55 11.11 -13.86
N HIS A 136 8.02 10.92 -15.08
CA HIS A 136 7.82 9.69 -15.85
C HIS A 136 9.15 8.94 -15.91
N LYS A 137 9.16 7.66 -15.57
CA LYS A 137 10.37 6.81 -15.66
C LYS A 137 10.83 6.65 -17.11
N GLY A 138 9.96 6.95 -18.08
CA GLY A 138 10.22 6.84 -19.50
C GLY A 138 10.39 5.39 -19.94
N ILE A 139 9.85 4.45 -19.17
CA ILE A 139 9.95 3.03 -19.45
C ILE A 139 8.81 2.63 -20.40
N LYS A 140 9.17 2.11 -21.55
CA LYS A 140 8.18 1.64 -22.52
C LYS A 140 7.28 0.57 -21.89
N LYS A 141 5.97 0.68 -22.14
CA LYS A 141 4.99 -0.32 -21.72
C LYS A 141 5.35 -1.69 -22.34
N ASP A 142 5.49 -2.70 -21.50
CA ASP A 142 5.75 -4.08 -21.95
C ASP A 142 4.40 -4.77 -22.23
N THR A 143 4.23 -5.19 -23.46
CA THR A 143 3.06 -5.92 -23.96
C THR A 143 3.47 -7.25 -24.61
N SER A 144 4.63 -7.77 -24.28
CA SER A 144 5.18 -9.00 -24.86
C SER A 144 4.45 -10.27 -24.41
N HIS A 145 3.80 -10.23 -23.23
CA HIS A 145 3.03 -11.37 -22.73
C HIS A 145 1.60 -11.35 -23.26
N ASP A 146 1.03 -12.52 -23.59
CA ASP A 146 -0.30 -12.65 -24.21
C ASP A 146 -1.45 -12.11 -23.32
N TYR A 147 -1.34 -12.29 -22.01
CA TYR A 147 -2.41 -11.97 -21.06
C TYR A 147 -2.08 -10.80 -20.13
N MET A 148 -0.82 -10.46 -19.94
CA MET A 148 -0.38 -9.46 -18.98
C MET A 148 0.35 -8.30 -19.65
N ARG A 149 0.13 -7.10 -19.14
CA ARG A 149 0.81 -5.88 -19.60
C ARG A 149 1.47 -5.19 -18.41
N MET A 150 2.71 -4.76 -18.58
CA MET A 150 3.45 -4.03 -17.56
C MET A 150 3.63 -2.58 -17.98
N ASN A 151 3.01 -1.66 -17.26
CA ASN A 151 3.21 -0.24 -17.40
C ASN A 151 3.97 0.29 -16.17
N LEU A 152 5.30 0.32 -16.28
CA LEU A 152 6.17 0.71 -15.16
C LEU A 152 6.20 2.22 -14.91
N ASP A 153 5.77 3.04 -15.85
CA ASP A 153 5.59 4.48 -15.61
C ASP A 153 4.49 4.75 -14.58
N ASN A 154 3.45 3.91 -14.56
CA ASN A 154 2.36 4.01 -13.60
C ASN A 154 2.58 3.17 -12.33
N CYS A 155 3.75 2.55 -12.19
CA CYS A 155 4.07 1.71 -11.05
C CYS A 155 4.34 2.56 -9.79
N ILE A 156 3.64 2.25 -8.70
CA ILE A 156 3.81 2.89 -7.39
C ILE A 156 4.75 2.12 -6.45
N ASN A 157 5.47 1.13 -6.97
CA ASN A 157 6.40 0.28 -6.21
C ASN A 157 5.77 -0.38 -4.96
N CYS A 158 4.48 -0.72 -5.01
CA CYS A 158 3.77 -1.34 -3.88
C CYS A 158 4.23 -2.78 -3.57
N GLY A 159 4.93 -3.44 -4.51
CA GLY A 159 5.47 -4.79 -4.35
C GLY A 159 4.42 -5.92 -4.39
N ARG A 160 3.15 -5.65 -4.67
CA ARG A 160 2.12 -6.70 -4.73
C ARG A 160 2.41 -7.76 -5.79
N CYS A 161 2.80 -7.34 -7.00
CA CYS A 161 3.13 -8.27 -8.09
C CYS A 161 4.35 -9.13 -7.77
N VAL A 162 5.38 -8.54 -7.15
CA VAL A 162 6.58 -9.28 -6.72
C VAL A 162 6.21 -10.32 -5.67
N ARG A 163 5.45 -9.93 -4.66
CA ARG A 163 5.01 -10.86 -3.60
C ARG A 163 4.04 -11.91 -4.11
N ALA A 164 3.13 -11.58 -5.02
CA ALA A 164 2.26 -12.57 -5.64
C ALA A 164 3.06 -13.59 -6.46
N CYS A 165 4.08 -13.13 -7.18
CA CYS A 165 4.99 -14.00 -7.92
C CYS A 165 5.77 -14.96 -6.99
N ASP A 166 6.16 -14.47 -5.81
CA ASP A 166 6.85 -15.27 -4.79
C ASP A 166 5.87 -16.14 -3.98
N GLU A 167 4.90 -15.54 -3.28
CA GLU A 167 4.07 -16.20 -2.27
C GLU A 167 2.99 -17.12 -2.87
N ILE A 168 2.45 -16.76 -4.06
CA ILE A 168 1.34 -17.50 -4.67
C ILE A 168 1.84 -18.38 -5.81
N GLN A 169 2.58 -17.80 -6.76
CA GLN A 169 3.03 -18.51 -7.96
C GLN A 169 4.31 -19.32 -7.70
N GLY A 170 5.20 -18.85 -6.83
CA GLY A 170 6.46 -19.51 -6.52
C GLY A 170 7.48 -19.51 -7.67
N SER A 171 7.32 -18.62 -8.66
CA SER A 171 8.20 -18.57 -9.85
C SER A 171 9.34 -17.57 -9.73
N PHE A 172 9.25 -16.59 -8.82
CA PHE A 172 10.29 -15.58 -8.53
C PHE A 172 10.76 -14.76 -9.74
N VAL A 173 9.93 -14.65 -10.78
CA VAL A 173 10.26 -13.94 -12.02
C VAL A 173 10.38 -12.44 -11.81
N LEU A 174 9.49 -11.88 -10.96
CA LEU A 174 9.46 -10.46 -10.70
C LEU A 174 10.26 -10.11 -9.45
N THR A 175 11.08 -9.06 -9.56
CA THR A 175 11.82 -8.51 -8.44
C THR A 175 11.85 -6.98 -8.50
N MET A 176 12.27 -6.33 -7.40
CA MET A 176 12.53 -4.89 -7.38
C MET A 176 13.99 -4.62 -7.66
N SER A 177 14.26 -3.66 -8.54
CA SER A 177 15.58 -3.18 -8.92
C SER A 177 15.70 -1.68 -8.67
N GLY A 178 16.93 -1.19 -8.50
CA GLY A 178 17.20 0.22 -8.26
C GLY A 178 16.87 0.68 -6.84
N ARG A 179 16.86 2.00 -6.65
CA ARG A 179 16.54 2.64 -5.37
C ARG A 179 16.05 4.07 -5.56
N GLY A 180 15.28 4.59 -4.59
CA GLY A 180 14.67 5.92 -4.70
C GLY A 180 13.80 6.04 -5.94
N PHE A 181 13.90 7.13 -6.67
CA PHE A 181 13.14 7.36 -7.92
C PHE A 181 13.55 6.45 -9.09
N GLU A 182 14.68 5.75 -9.00
CA GLU A 182 15.10 4.76 -9.99
C GLU A 182 14.58 3.34 -9.65
N SER A 183 13.81 3.20 -8.57
CA SER A 183 13.20 1.90 -8.20
C SER A 183 12.18 1.48 -9.24
N ARG A 184 12.27 0.24 -9.68
CA ARG A 184 11.32 -0.34 -10.62
C ARG A 184 11.19 -1.85 -10.44
N ILE A 185 10.15 -2.41 -10.98
CA ILE A 185 10.00 -3.87 -11.09
C ILE A 185 10.76 -4.34 -12.32
N THR A 186 11.47 -5.44 -12.18
CA THR A 186 12.19 -6.11 -13.27
C THR A 186 11.84 -7.58 -13.34
N THR A 187 12.06 -8.15 -14.52
CA THR A 187 12.01 -9.59 -14.76
C THR A 187 13.41 -10.19 -14.71
N ASP A 188 13.55 -11.48 -15.04
CA ASP A 188 14.82 -12.19 -15.19
C ASP A 188 15.75 -11.43 -16.15
N ASN A 189 16.92 -11.05 -15.68
CA ASN A 189 17.92 -10.31 -16.47
C ASN A 189 17.39 -9.05 -17.17
N ASP A 190 16.28 -8.47 -16.63
CA ASP A 190 15.63 -7.29 -17.21
C ASP A 190 15.12 -7.50 -18.65
N MET A 191 14.78 -8.73 -19.02
CA MET A 191 14.18 -9.08 -20.30
C MET A 191 12.70 -8.68 -20.37
N LEU A 192 12.10 -8.77 -21.55
CA LEU A 192 10.66 -8.58 -21.72
C LEU A 192 9.89 -9.65 -20.93
N PHE A 193 8.73 -9.27 -20.41
CA PHE A 193 7.94 -10.15 -19.55
C PHE A 193 7.52 -11.45 -20.27
N GLY A 194 7.16 -11.38 -21.54
CA GLY A 194 6.83 -12.56 -22.36
C GLY A 194 7.99 -13.51 -22.63
N ASP A 195 9.25 -13.02 -22.50
CA ASP A 195 10.45 -13.84 -22.66
C ASP A 195 10.97 -14.39 -21.31
N SER A 196 10.33 -14.01 -20.20
CA SER A 196 10.72 -14.45 -18.88
C SER A 196 10.32 -15.90 -18.58
N SER A 197 10.83 -16.44 -17.46
CA SER A 197 10.46 -17.78 -16.97
C SER A 197 9.07 -17.87 -16.33
N CYS A 198 8.20 -16.88 -16.55
CA CYS A 198 6.82 -16.92 -16.08
C CYS A 198 6.07 -18.11 -16.68
N VAL A 199 5.32 -18.83 -15.84
CA VAL A 199 4.61 -20.07 -16.20
C VAL A 199 3.09 -19.87 -16.40
N SER A 200 2.61 -18.63 -16.38
CA SER A 200 1.19 -18.31 -16.59
C SER A 200 0.87 -17.97 -18.04
#